data_8c9fe300fdc4135e1064311e22411f96
#
_entry.id   8c9fe300fdc4135e1064311e22411f96
#
_cell.length_a   1.000
_cell.length_b   1.000
_cell.length_c   1.000
_cell.angle_alpha   90.00
_cell.angle_beta   90.00
_cell.angle_gamma   90.00
#
_symmetry.space_group_name_H-M   'P 1'
#
loop_
_entity.id
_entity.type
_entity.pdbx_description
1 polymer ?
#
loop_
_entity_poly.entity_id
_entity_poly.type
_entity_poly.pdbx_seq_one_letter_code
_entity_poly.pdbx_strand_id
1 'polypeptide(L)'
;KSLPNGEKLFENYNDLVADYKKGILYVTHYNDDWTQLFLTTYDPTTDTVGEDNKLAESMTMSGYNGIYPGISTDIVYTTSSGLFGYSLGDEQATQIMSYVNSDMSTTNLGNVSMIDDEHFIGSYYDDLSGNTVIAKFTKRNPEDIPDKKVLVLAGDYVGYDLKNRVVSFNKENEEYRIVIKEYNTYDTNEDYTAGATKLNNDIISGNMPDILISSLDLPMDTYISKGLIADISALIEKDEELSKIEYMQNVFDAYSVKGKLYYVIPNFYVRTVMGKTSVLGDRTSWNIDEFQQFVDSLPEGTQAFGEQTRDAFTYMMLQYAGNDFVDVSTGKCNFDSPEFIGMLKYANTLPTEISYEEMDGDDYWMNYQAQYRDNRTALMECYISNIKDMSYYVNGYFGEDVTYIGFPSDDGVGAIVGANDSYALSAKSANLDGAWEFVRYYLTDEYQDSLEWGLPVSKKAFDAKAKDALAKSYYTDENGNKVEYDDTIDINGESIVVEPLNQAQIDQIVEMMTSTTKAVYFNNDIQNIISEDTAAFYEGQKSAEEVAKIIQSRAQLFVDEHR
;
A
#
# COMPACT_ATOMS: atom_id res chain seq x y z
N LYS A 1 43.11 28.53 25.46
CA LYS A 1 43.57 27.62 24.39
C LYS A 1 42.72 27.95 23.18
N SER A 2 43.33 28.46 22.09
CA SER A 2 42.67 28.61 20.79
C SER A 2 42.34 27.21 20.26
N LEU A 3 41.10 26.99 19.87
CA LEU A 3 40.77 25.80 19.11
C LEU A 3 41.50 25.85 17.75
N PRO A 4 42.07 24.74 17.25
CA PRO A 4 42.66 24.72 15.92
C PRO A 4 41.59 25.08 14.89
N ASN A 5 41.97 25.74 13.80
CA ASN A 5 41.11 25.93 12.64
C ASN A 5 40.76 24.54 12.10
N GLY A 6 39.45 24.25 11.96
CA GLY A 6 39.03 23.01 11.32
C GLY A 6 39.35 23.06 9.83
N GLU A 7 39.94 21.99 9.31
CA GLU A 7 40.08 21.74 7.89
C GLU A 7 38.87 20.90 7.45
N LYS A 8 38.28 21.24 6.31
CA LYS A 8 37.12 20.50 5.75
C LYS A 8 37.67 19.27 5.03
N LEU A 9 37.22 18.08 5.46
CA LEU A 9 37.62 16.80 4.87
C LEU A 9 36.56 16.27 3.88
N PHE A 10 35.27 16.45 4.21
CA PHE A 10 34.15 15.94 3.41
C PHE A 10 33.06 16.99 3.25
N GLU A 11 32.37 16.96 2.11
CA GLU A 11 31.12 17.66 1.85
C GLU A 11 29.98 16.64 1.81
N ASN A 12 28.74 17.10 1.93
CA ASN A 12 27.52 16.27 1.84
C ASN A 12 27.57 15.02 2.72
N TYR A 13 28.20 15.15 3.89
CA TYR A 13 28.39 14.09 4.87
C TYR A 13 27.02 13.58 5.37
N ASN A 14 26.90 12.24 5.50
CA ASN A 14 25.71 11.59 6.02
C ASN A 14 25.98 10.90 7.37
N ASP A 15 26.99 10.03 7.47
CA ASP A 15 27.31 9.33 8.71
C ASP A 15 28.83 9.04 8.84
N LEU A 16 29.29 8.81 10.08
CA LEU A 16 30.69 8.59 10.42
C LEU A 16 30.82 7.53 11.51
N VAL A 17 31.66 6.53 11.30
CA VAL A 17 31.99 5.55 12.34
C VAL A 17 33.47 5.32 12.47
N ALA A 18 33.98 5.28 13.71
CA ALA A 18 35.37 4.99 14.01
C ALA A 18 35.61 3.49 14.21
N ASP A 19 36.50 2.92 13.42
CA ASP A 19 37.05 1.59 13.68
C ASP A 19 38.38 1.75 14.45
N TYR A 20 38.27 1.67 15.76
CA TYR A 20 39.44 1.80 16.65
C TYR A 20 40.46 0.65 16.52
N LYS A 21 40.03 -0.51 15.99
CA LYS A 21 40.95 -1.66 15.79
C LYS A 21 41.81 -1.44 14.56
N LYS A 22 41.19 -0.92 13.49
CA LYS A 22 41.90 -0.57 12.24
C LYS A 22 42.56 0.81 12.31
N GLY A 23 42.16 1.68 13.22
CA GLY A 23 42.64 3.05 13.37
C GLY A 23 42.14 3.99 12.27
N ILE A 24 41.03 3.69 11.63
CA ILE A 24 40.43 4.46 10.54
C ILE A 24 39.03 4.91 10.85
N LEU A 25 38.52 5.86 10.08
CA LEU A 25 37.12 6.24 10.05
C LEU A 25 36.48 5.73 8.74
N TYR A 26 35.27 5.24 8.83
CA TYR A 26 34.37 5.03 7.68
C TYR A 26 33.43 6.22 7.61
N VAL A 27 33.28 6.80 6.44
CA VAL A 27 32.45 8.00 6.20
C VAL A 27 31.51 7.71 5.05
N THR A 28 30.22 7.95 5.26
CA THR A 28 29.24 7.97 4.17
C THR A 28 28.95 9.42 3.78
N HIS A 29 28.92 9.68 2.47
CA HIS A 29 28.64 11.01 1.93
C HIS A 29 27.93 10.91 0.57
N TYR A 30 27.15 11.93 0.23
CA TYR A 30 26.52 12.03 -1.08
C TYR A 30 27.43 12.75 -2.09
N ASN A 31 27.20 12.45 -3.38
CA ASN A 31 27.69 13.28 -4.47
C ASN A 31 27.03 14.68 -4.44
N ASP A 32 27.48 15.59 -5.30
CA ASP A 32 27.03 16.99 -5.29
C ASP A 32 25.54 17.18 -5.61
N ASP A 33 24.94 16.26 -6.37
CA ASP A 33 23.52 16.29 -6.75
C ASP A 33 22.62 15.43 -5.84
N TRP A 34 23.17 14.86 -4.76
CA TRP A 34 22.45 14.03 -3.78
C TRP A 34 21.81 12.75 -4.34
N THR A 35 22.24 12.28 -5.49
CA THR A 35 21.67 11.11 -6.15
C THR A 35 22.36 9.81 -5.79
N GLN A 36 23.61 9.86 -5.32
CA GLN A 36 24.43 8.69 -5.02
C GLN A 36 25.14 8.80 -3.68
N LEU A 37 25.00 7.78 -2.86
CA LEU A 37 25.70 7.63 -1.58
C LEU A 37 26.98 6.80 -1.76
N PHE A 38 28.07 7.27 -1.16
CA PHE A 38 29.40 6.63 -1.15
C PHE A 38 29.84 6.27 0.25
N LEU A 39 30.67 5.23 0.35
CA LEU A 39 31.43 4.88 1.53
C LEU A 39 32.92 5.10 1.21
N THR A 40 33.58 5.89 2.04
CA THR A 40 35.03 6.11 1.95
C THR A 40 35.70 5.92 3.30
N THR A 41 37.02 5.83 3.33
CA THR A 41 37.80 5.74 4.56
C THR A 41 38.61 7.00 4.79
N TYR A 42 38.89 7.31 6.05
CA TYR A 42 39.88 8.33 6.43
C TYR A 42 40.85 7.76 7.48
N ASP A 43 42.12 7.82 7.20
CA ASP A 43 43.19 7.47 8.15
C ASP A 43 43.73 8.74 8.82
N PRO A 44 43.38 8.98 10.09
CA PRO A 44 43.85 10.18 10.80
C PRO A 44 45.31 10.17 11.16
N THR A 45 46.03 9.05 11.01
CA THR A 45 47.46 8.96 11.31
C THR A 45 48.34 9.39 10.13
N THR A 46 47.83 9.14 8.92
CA THR A 46 48.50 9.51 7.66
C THR A 46 47.87 10.71 6.98
N ASP A 47 46.75 11.19 7.53
CA ASP A 47 45.91 12.25 6.95
C ASP A 47 45.51 11.93 5.50
N THR A 48 45.03 10.68 5.29
CA THR A 48 44.74 10.17 3.95
C THR A 48 43.26 9.82 3.83
N VAL A 49 42.59 10.38 2.82
CA VAL A 49 41.23 9.99 2.36
C VAL A 49 41.36 8.85 1.35
N GLY A 50 40.60 7.78 1.55
CA GLY A 50 40.52 6.65 0.64
C GLY A 50 39.71 6.95 -0.63
N GLU A 51 39.57 5.93 -1.48
CA GLU A 51 38.72 6.02 -2.67
C GLU A 51 37.24 5.96 -2.30
N ASP A 52 36.39 6.67 -3.04
CA ASP A 52 34.97 6.61 -2.93
C ASP A 52 34.43 5.27 -3.51
N ASN A 53 33.74 4.52 -2.70
CA ASN A 53 33.07 3.29 -3.11
C ASN A 53 31.58 3.53 -3.13
N LYS A 54 30.94 3.35 -4.29
CA LYS A 54 29.50 3.43 -4.42
C LYS A 54 28.86 2.40 -3.49
N LEU A 55 27.98 2.83 -2.61
CA LEU A 55 27.22 1.91 -1.77
C LEU A 55 26.22 1.09 -2.61
N ALA A 56 26.01 -0.15 -2.22
CA ALA A 56 25.02 -1.02 -2.85
C ALA A 56 23.61 -0.37 -2.84
N GLU A 57 22.88 -0.53 -3.91
CA GLU A 57 21.52 0.04 -4.05
C GLU A 57 20.59 -0.39 -2.92
N SER A 58 20.72 -1.62 -2.44
CA SER A 58 19.96 -2.12 -1.28
C SER A 58 20.14 -1.28 -0.01
N MET A 59 21.30 -0.64 0.19
CA MET A 59 21.52 0.28 1.32
C MET A 59 20.87 1.63 1.11
N THR A 60 20.87 2.14 -0.14
CA THR A 60 20.33 3.45 -0.46
C THR A 60 18.80 3.44 -0.56
N MET A 61 18.21 2.40 -1.10
CA MET A 61 16.76 2.25 -1.23
C MET A 61 16.06 1.95 0.10
N SER A 62 16.60 1.03 0.89
CA SER A 62 16.00 0.66 2.17
C SER A 62 16.27 1.67 3.29
N GLY A 63 17.20 2.61 3.07
CA GLY A 63 17.76 3.44 4.12
C GLY A 63 18.51 2.63 5.17
N TYR A 64 19.36 3.28 5.95
CA TYR A 64 19.96 2.67 7.12
C TYR A 64 19.78 3.56 8.35
N ASN A 65 19.67 2.92 9.52
CA ASN A 65 19.47 3.63 10.79
C ASN A 65 20.77 3.95 11.51
N GLY A 66 21.86 3.26 11.15
CA GLY A 66 23.20 3.51 11.69
C GLY A 66 24.23 2.53 11.13
N ILE A 67 25.49 2.95 11.11
CA ILE A 67 26.64 2.15 10.69
C ILE A 67 27.56 1.89 11.88
N TYR A 68 28.22 0.73 11.88
CA TYR A 68 29.11 0.28 12.97
C TYR A 68 30.29 -0.48 12.37
N PRO A 69 31.45 -0.56 13.07
CA PRO A 69 32.57 -1.37 12.60
C PRO A 69 32.22 -2.86 12.51
N GLY A 70 32.57 -3.49 11.41
CA GLY A 70 32.44 -4.94 11.23
C GLY A 70 33.61 -5.72 11.80
N ILE A 71 33.59 -7.05 11.71
CA ILE A 71 34.70 -7.95 12.05
C ILE A 71 35.20 -8.63 10.77
N SER A 72 34.39 -9.44 10.13
CA SER A 72 34.66 -10.09 8.83
C SER A 72 34.31 -9.19 7.66
N THR A 73 33.48 -8.19 7.86
CA THR A 73 33.14 -7.13 6.92
C THR A 73 33.75 -5.81 7.35
N ASP A 74 33.80 -4.81 6.48
CA ASP A 74 34.31 -3.49 6.82
C ASP A 74 33.37 -2.77 7.78
N ILE A 75 32.09 -2.77 7.47
CA ILE A 75 31.05 -2.23 8.31
C ILE A 75 29.92 -3.24 8.52
N VAL A 76 29.16 -3.06 9.58
CA VAL A 76 27.80 -3.56 9.70
C VAL A 76 26.85 -2.38 9.79
N TYR A 77 25.64 -2.51 9.26
CA TYR A 77 24.62 -1.46 9.31
C TYR A 77 23.25 -2.04 9.63
N THR A 78 22.40 -1.22 10.23
CA THR A 78 21.04 -1.57 10.59
C THR A 78 20.04 -0.90 9.67
N THR A 79 18.96 -1.61 9.33
CA THR A 79 17.80 -1.08 8.61
C THR A 79 16.55 -1.25 9.47
N SER A 80 15.37 -0.96 8.94
CA SER A 80 14.10 -1.28 9.59
C SER A 80 13.80 -2.79 9.68
N SER A 81 14.56 -3.65 9.00
CA SER A 81 14.29 -5.10 8.90
C SER A 81 15.38 -5.98 9.52
N GLY A 82 16.59 -5.45 9.72
CA GLY A 82 17.68 -6.29 10.20
C GLY A 82 19.04 -5.65 10.29
N LEU A 83 20.03 -6.49 10.55
CA LEU A 83 21.46 -6.17 10.56
C LEU A 83 22.13 -6.78 9.33
N PHE A 84 22.96 -5.99 8.65
CA PHE A 84 23.64 -6.36 7.42
C PHE A 84 25.15 -6.09 7.54
N GLY A 85 25.95 -6.91 6.87
CA GLY A 85 27.38 -6.72 6.70
C GLY A 85 27.72 -6.27 5.28
N TYR A 86 28.68 -5.36 5.15
CA TYR A 86 29.13 -4.82 3.86
C TYR A 86 30.63 -4.58 3.88
N SER A 87 31.32 -4.97 2.82
CA SER A 87 32.73 -4.66 2.59
C SER A 87 32.88 -3.74 1.39
N LEU A 88 33.90 -2.87 1.44
CA LEU A 88 34.18 -1.93 0.36
C LEU A 88 34.33 -2.65 -0.99
N GLY A 89 33.49 -2.28 -1.94
CA GLY A 89 33.48 -2.85 -3.29
C GLY A 89 32.54 -4.05 -3.47
N ASP A 90 31.81 -4.48 -2.44
CA ASP A 90 30.77 -5.50 -2.59
C ASP A 90 29.59 -4.94 -3.42
N GLU A 91 29.07 -5.75 -4.34
CA GLU A 91 27.87 -5.39 -5.14
C GLU A 91 26.60 -5.41 -4.29
N GLN A 92 26.56 -6.27 -3.26
CA GLN A 92 25.41 -6.43 -2.37
C GLN A 92 25.85 -6.66 -0.93
N ALA A 93 25.04 -6.19 0.01
CA ALA A 93 25.25 -6.48 1.42
C ALA A 93 24.73 -7.89 1.78
N THR A 94 25.33 -8.47 2.81
CA THR A 94 24.90 -9.77 3.36
C THR A 94 24.07 -9.57 4.61
N GLN A 95 22.85 -10.08 4.64
CA GLN A 95 22.03 -10.05 5.84
C GLN A 95 22.62 -10.96 6.92
N ILE A 96 22.98 -10.35 8.06
CA ILE A 96 23.49 -11.06 9.24
C ILE A 96 22.34 -11.53 10.12
N MET A 97 21.30 -10.69 10.28
CA MET A 97 20.15 -10.95 11.12
C MET A 97 18.90 -10.28 10.58
N SER A 98 17.79 -11.01 10.54
CA SER A 98 16.43 -10.46 10.36
C SER A 98 15.77 -10.34 11.72
N TYR A 99 15.20 -9.18 12.06
CA TYR A 99 14.53 -8.97 13.35
C TYR A 99 13.39 -9.95 13.52
N VAL A 100 12.47 -9.97 12.57
CA VAL A 100 11.28 -10.82 12.64
C VAL A 100 11.60 -12.31 12.67
N ASN A 101 12.56 -12.75 11.85
CA ASN A 101 13.00 -14.14 11.83
C ASN A 101 13.83 -14.54 13.08
N SER A 102 14.20 -13.54 13.88
CA SER A 102 14.83 -13.71 15.21
C SER A 102 13.86 -13.47 16.37
N ASP A 103 12.54 -13.44 16.09
CA ASP A 103 11.45 -13.20 17.05
C ASP A 103 11.55 -11.85 17.77
N MET A 104 12.07 -10.85 17.07
CA MET A 104 12.15 -9.47 17.56
C MET A 104 11.08 -8.61 16.93
N SER A 105 10.30 -7.94 17.78
CA SER A 105 9.36 -6.89 17.38
C SER A 105 10.05 -5.54 17.54
N THR A 106 10.72 -5.09 16.49
CA THR A 106 11.41 -3.80 16.43
C THR A 106 11.70 -3.41 14.99
N THR A 107 11.77 -2.11 14.75
CA THR A 107 12.23 -1.54 13.48
C THR A 107 13.60 -0.88 13.60
N ASN A 108 14.19 -0.87 14.80
CA ASN A 108 15.46 -0.20 15.03
C ASN A 108 16.33 -0.94 16.05
N LEU A 109 17.46 -1.43 15.59
CA LEU A 109 18.56 -1.93 16.41
C LEU A 109 19.69 -0.90 16.37
N GLY A 110 20.03 -0.33 17.51
CA GLY A 110 21.06 0.71 17.65
C GLY A 110 22.20 0.27 18.54
N ASN A 111 23.23 1.11 18.61
CA ASN A 111 24.42 0.90 19.46
C ASN A 111 25.07 -0.48 19.28
N VAL A 112 25.17 -0.94 18.02
CA VAL A 112 25.70 -2.25 17.69
C VAL A 112 27.22 -2.30 17.94
N SER A 113 27.67 -3.30 18.68
CA SER A 113 29.08 -3.59 18.92
C SER A 113 29.36 -5.06 18.64
N MET A 114 30.05 -5.34 17.54
CA MET A 114 30.45 -6.71 17.18
C MET A 114 31.53 -7.20 18.14
N ILE A 115 31.30 -8.36 18.77
CA ILE A 115 32.28 -9.06 19.63
C ILE A 115 33.13 -9.98 18.75
N ASP A 116 32.48 -10.77 17.93
CA ASP A 116 33.02 -11.65 16.89
C ASP A 116 31.95 -11.87 15.80
N ASP A 117 32.15 -12.77 14.85
CA ASP A 117 31.20 -13.04 13.76
C ASP A 117 29.92 -13.78 14.20
N GLU A 118 29.89 -14.26 15.44
CA GLU A 118 28.75 -14.99 15.99
C GLU A 118 28.03 -14.23 17.12
N HIS A 119 28.68 -13.17 17.66
CA HIS A 119 28.19 -12.44 18.82
C HIS A 119 28.29 -10.94 18.65
N PHE A 120 27.22 -10.24 19.03
CA PHE A 120 27.23 -8.78 19.17
C PHE A 120 26.35 -8.31 20.32
N ILE A 121 26.51 -7.05 20.72
CA ILE A 121 25.63 -6.35 21.66
C ILE A 121 24.94 -5.24 20.89
N GLY A 122 23.67 -5.02 21.18
CA GLY A 122 22.89 -3.93 20.62
C GLY A 122 21.78 -3.50 21.55
N SER A 123 21.17 -2.34 21.26
CA SER A 123 20.00 -1.84 21.99
C SER A 123 18.83 -1.68 21.01
N TYR A 124 17.61 -1.97 21.48
CA TYR A 124 16.39 -1.83 20.70
C TYR A 124 15.20 -1.51 21.59
N TYR A 125 14.16 -0.94 21.00
CA TYR A 125 12.86 -0.84 21.62
C TYR A 125 12.05 -2.08 21.20
N ASP A 126 11.56 -2.84 22.18
CA ASP A 126 10.70 -3.99 21.93
C ASP A 126 9.24 -3.53 21.93
N ASP A 127 8.64 -3.50 20.76
CA ASP A 127 7.29 -2.94 20.53
C ASP A 127 6.20 -3.77 21.24
N LEU A 128 6.41 -5.08 21.46
CA LEU A 128 5.44 -5.92 22.16
C LEU A 128 5.43 -5.69 23.67
N SER A 129 6.58 -5.43 24.28
CA SER A 129 6.67 -5.18 25.73
C SER A 129 6.70 -3.70 26.10
N GLY A 130 6.91 -2.79 25.13
CA GLY A 130 7.05 -1.36 25.36
C GLY A 130 8.34 -0.96 26.10
N ASN A 131 9.40 -1.79 26.06
CA ASN A 131 10.62 -1.55 26.79
C ASN A 131 11.83 -1.33 25.89
N THR A 132 12.75 -0.45 26.32
CA THR A 132 14.08 -0.37 25.73
C THR A 132 14.97 -1.44 26.35
N VAL A 133 15.59 -2.26 25.50
CA VAL A 133 16.40 -3.42 25.87
C VAL A 133 17.81 -3.25 25.37
N ILE A 134 18.81 -3.65 26.19
CA ILE A 134 20.18 -3.92 25.75
C ILE A 134 20.38 -5.43 25.80
N ALA A 135 20.73 -6.03 24.67
CA ALA A 135 20.87 -7.47 24.56
C ALA A 135 22.23 -7.89 23.98
N LYS A 136 22.71 -9.04 24.41
CA LYS A 136 23.75 -9.79 23.71
C LYS A 136 23.07 -10.76 22.75
N PHE A 137 23.38 -10.65 21.49
CA PHE A 137 22.90 -11.54 20.44
C PHE A 137 23.94 -12.61 20.15
N THR A 138 23.45 -13.81 19.89
CA THR A 138 24.28 -14.97 19.55
C THR A 138 23.66 -15.64 18.32
N LYS A 139 24.47 -15.91 17.31
CA LYS A 139 24.05 -16.68 16.14
C LYS A 139 23.59 -18.06 16.59
N ARG A 140 22.38 -18.45 16.22
CA ARG A 140 21.86 -19.78 16.53
C ARG A 140 22.36 -20.82 15.53
N ASN A 141 22.73 -21.99 16.04
CA ASN A 141 22.86 -23.14 15.17
C ASN A 141 21.47 -23.64 14.76
N PRO A 142 21.32 -24.16 13.53
CA PRO A 142 20.03 -24.76 13.11
C PRO A 142 19.52 -25.86 14.06
N GLU A 143 20.43 -26.58 14.70
CA GLU A 143 20.14 -27.66 15.66
C GLU A 143 19.53 -27.15 16.99
N ASP A 144 19.71 -25.87 17.32
CA ASP A 144 19.21 -25.23 18.53
C ASP A 144 17.82 -24.60 18.35
N ILE A 145 17.29 -24.62 17.11
CA ILE A 145 15.95 -24.10 16.80
C ILE A 145 14.91 -25.14 17.21
N PRO A 146 13.86 -24.79 17.96
CA PRO A 146 12.78 -25.74 18.30
C PRO A 146 12.25 -26.43 17.03
N ASP A 147 11.97 -27.73 17.15
CA ASP A 147 11.46 -28.56 16.04
C ASP A 147 9.99 -28.23 15.75
N LYS A 148 9.78 -26.99 15.24
CA LYS A 148 8.47 -26.51 14.76
C LYS A 148 8.39 -26.66 13.26
N LYS A 149 7.19 -26.93 12.76
CA LYS A 149 6.92 -26.93 11.32
C LYS A 149 7.04 -25.50 10.79
N VAL A 150 7.91 -25.30 9.83
CA VAL A 150 8.15 -23.96 9.24
C VAL A 150 7.12 -23.66 8.15
N LEU A 151 6.50 -22.50 8.26
CA LEU A 151 5.64 -21.88 7.26
C LEU A 151 6.40 -20.71 6.63
N VAL A 152 6.33 -20.57 5.33
CA VAL A 152 6.88 -19.42 4.59
C VAL A 152 5.77 -18.44 4.31
N LEU A 153 5.90 -17.21 4.85
CA LEU A 153 5.09 -16.06 4.45
C LEU A 153 5.92 -15.21 3.49
N ALA A 154 5.42 -14.94 2.31
CA ALA A 154 6.12 -14.14 1.32
C ALA A 154 5.24 -13.07 0.70
N GLY A 155 5.88 -11.97 0.33
CA GLY A 155 5.31 -10.85 -0.41
C GLY A 155 6.42 -9.99 -0.98
N ASP A 156 6.06 -9.04 -1.78
CA ASP A 156 6.98 -8.01 -2.21
C ASP A 156 7.43 -7.20 -0.99
N TYR A 157 6.49 -6.65 -0.25
CA TYR A 157 6.71 -5.94 1.01
C TYR A 157 5.88 -6.58 2.14
N VAL A 158 6.40 -6.60 3.35
CA VAL A 158 5.70 -7.07 4.57
C VAL A 158 5.57 -5.93 5.56
N GLY A 159 4.34 -5.50 5.80
CA GLY A 159 4.03 -4.39 6.71
C GLY A 159 4.44 -4.65 8.17
N TYR A 160 4.63 -3.57 8.91
CA TYR A 160 5.07 -3.61 10.30
C TYR A 160 4.12 -4.39 11.21
N ASP A 161 2.82 -4.18 11.11
CA ASP A 161 1.82 -4.87 11.95
C ASP A 161 1.81 -6.38 11.69
N LEU A 162 1.97 -6.78 10.42
CA LEU A 162 2.07 -8.19 10.04
C LEU A 162 3.35 -8.83 10.60
N LYS A 163 4.48 -8.11 10.58
CA LYS A 163 5.75 -8.56 11.21
C LYS A 163 5.57 -8.78 12.70
N ASN A 164 4.92 -7.86 13.41
CA ASN A 164 4.63 -7.98 14.85
C ASN A 164 3.71 -9.16 15.13
N ARG A 165 2.69 -9.37 14.28
CA ARG A 165 1.80 -10.53 14.41
C ARG A 165 2.54 -11.84 14.19
N VAL A 166 3.47 -11.91 13.23
CA VAL A 166 4.33 -13.10 13.01
C VAL A 166 5.20 -13.36 14.23
N VAL A 167 5.80 -12.33 14.84
CA VAL A 167 6.62 -12.49 16.06
C VAL A 167 5.79 -13.01 17.21
N SER A 168 4.58 -12.48 17.43
CA SER A 168 3.66 -12.96 18.47
C SER A 168 3.28 -14.42 18.23
N PHE A 169 2.86 -14.76 17.00
CA PHE A 169 2.52 -16.12 16.63
C PHE A 169 3.69 -17.09 16.87
N ASN A 170 4.90 -16.74 16.45
CA ASN A 170 6.08 -17.57 16.62
C ASN A 170 6.44 -17.83 18.10
N LYS A 171 6.16 -16.85 18.98
CA LYS A 171 6.37 -16.99 20.43
C LYS A 171 5.31 -17.88 21.08
N GLU A 172 4.06 -17.77 20.66
CA GLU A 172 2.89 -18.41 21.28
C GLU A 172 2.61 -19.81 20.72
N ASN A 173 2.82 -20.04 19.43
CA ASN A 173 2.49 -21.31 18.78
C ASN A 173 3.57 -22.36 19.05
N GLU A 174 3.16 -23.54 19.51
CA GLU A 174 4.09 -24.62 19.86
C GLU A 174 4.43 -25.52 18.64
N GLU A 175 3.57 -25.57 17.63
CA GLU A 175 3.68 -26.50 16.50
C GLU A 175 4.28 -25.84 15.23
N TYR A 176 3.93 -24.57 14.99
CA TYR A 176 4.31 -23.85 13.77
C TYR A 176 5.21 -22.66 14.06
N ARG A 177 6.01 -22.32 13.05
CA ARG A 177 6.81 -21.11 13.02
C ARG A 177 6.75 -20.48 11.63
N ILE A 178 6.52 -19.19 11.54
CA ILE A 178 6.53 -18.45 10.29
C ILE A 178 7.91 -17.82 10.08
N VAL A 179 8.43 -17.97 8.86
CA VAL A 179 9.60 -17.27 8.36
C VAL A 179 9.14 -16.34 7.24
N ILE A 180 9.50 -15.07 7.36
CA ILE A 180 9.18 -14.05 6.35
C ILE A 180 10.24 -14.04 5.25
N LYS A 181 9.78 -13.90 4.01
CA LYS A 181 10.60 -13.72 2.82
C LYS A 181 10.09 -12.49 2.05
N GLU A 182 10.82 -11.39 2.16
CA GLU A 182 10.51 -10.15 1.44
C GLU A 182 11.28 -10.10 0.12
N TYR A 183 10.57 -9.73 -0.94
CA TYR A 183 11.12 -9.71 -2.29
C TYR A 183 11.47 -8.31 -2.79
N ASN A 184 10.95 -7.23 -2.22
CA ASN A 184 11.36 -5.86 -2.55
C ASN A 184 12.88 -5.60 -2.36
N THR A 185 13.59 -6.49 -1.68
CA THR A 185 15.06 -6.45 -1.60
C THR A 185 15.75 -6.69 -2.94
N TYR A 186 15.02 -7.15 -3.96
CA TYR A 186 15.49 -7.32 -5.34
C TYR A 186 15.17 -6.11 -6.23
N ASP A 187 14.37 -5.15 -5.75
CA ASP A 187 14.06 -3.94 -6.49
C ASP A 187 15.29 -3.05 -6.66
N THR A 188 15.28 -2.30 -7.73
CA THR A 188 16.33 -1.33 -8.07
C THR A 188 15.72 0.03 -8.38
N ASN A 189 16.55 1.08 -8.44
CA ASN A 189 16.10 2.41 -8.85
C ASN A 189 15.59 2.47 -10.30
N GLU A 190 15.94 1.46 -11.12
CA GLU A 190 15.52 1.34 -12.52
C GLU A 190 14.31 0.41 -12.68
N ASP A 191 14.09 -0.51 -11.72
CA ASP A 191 13.00 -1.50 -11.75
C ASP A 191 12.46 -1.78 -10.34
N TYR A 192 11.35 -1.14 -10.01
CA TYR A 192 10.62 -1.30 -8.74
C TYR A 192 9.70 -2.54 -8.72
N THR A 193 9.67 -3.34 -9.79
CA THR A 193 8.89 -4.57 -9.90
C THR A 193 9.76 -5.82 -9.95
N ALA A 194 11.08 -5.67 -9.82
CA ALA A 194 12.03 -6.79 -9.87
C ALA A 194 11.76 -7.82 -8.77
N GLY A 195 11.36 -7.38 -7.57
CA GLY A 195 10.96 -8.23 -6.46
C GLY A 195 9.72 -9.06 -6.77
N ALA A 196 8.66 -8.43 -7.23
CA ALA A 196 7.43 -9.13 -7.65
C ALA A 196 7.68 -10.11 -8.80
N THR A 197 8.48 -9.72 -9.79
CA THR A 197 8.92 -10.59 -10.89
C THR A 197 9.67 -11.81 -10.36
N LYS A 198 10.59 -11.63 -9.42
CA LYS A 198 11.34 -12.72 -8.79
C LYS A 198 10.44 -13.67 -8.01
N LEU A 199 9.49 -13.12 -7.23
CA LEU A 199 8.51 -13.91 -6.49
C LEU A 199 7.64 -14.74 -7.45
N ASN A 200 7.12 -14.12 -8.52
CA ASN A 200 6.36 -14.82 -9.55
C ASN A 200 7.16 -15.99 -10.16
N ASN A 201 8.44 -15.76 -10.50
CA ASN A 201 9.32 -16.80 -11.04
C ASN A 201 9.54 -17.96 -10.05
N ASP A 202 9.70 -17.67 -8.77
CA ASP A 202 9.83 -18.69 -7.72
C ASP A 202 8.53 -19.52 -7.61
N ILE A 203 7.36 -18.86 -7.62
CA ILE A 203 6.03 -19.52 -7.58
C ILE A 203 5.84 -20.44 -8.80
N ILE A 204 6.12 -19.95 -10.01
CA ILE A 204 5.98 -20.74 -11.25
C ILE A 204 6.95 -21.94 -11.25
N SER A 205 8.12 -21.78 -10.67
CA SER A 205 9.13 -22.86 -10.53
C SER A 205 8.76 -23.90 -9.46
N GLY A 206 7.62 -23.71 -8.76
CA GLY A 206 7.10 -24.66 -7.77
C GLY A 206 7.47 -24.32 -6.32
N ASN A 207 8.08 -23.15 -6.07
CA ASN A 207 8.42 -22.65 -4.72
C ASN A 207 7.35 -21.70 -4.19
N MET A 208 6.07 -22.12 -4.25
CA MET A 208 4.95 -21.35 -3.72
C MET A 208 5.08 -21.25 -2.20
N PRO A 209 5.03 -20.03 -1.59
CA PRO A 209 4.99 -19.87 -0.14
C PRO A 209 3.69 -20.44 0.44
N ASP A 210 3.68 -20.77 1.73
CA ASP A 210 2.48 -21.25 2.43
C ASP A 210 1.43 -20.13 2.56
N ILE A 211 1.90 -18.91 2.82
CA ILE A 211 1.09 -17.68 2.92
C ILE A 211 1.69 -16.66 1.96
N LEU A 212 0.89 -16.19 1.02
CA LEU A 212 1.25 -15.17 0.04
C LEU A 212 0.50 -13.88 0.37
N ILE A 213 1.22 -12.77 0.53
CA ILE A 213 0.62 -11.44 0.49
C ILE A 213 0.32 -11.14 -0.97
N SER A 214 -0.95 -10.92 -1.30
CA SER A 214 -1.30 -10.54 -2.65
C SER A 214 -0.88 -9.10 -2.91
N SER A 215 -0.32 -8.86 -4.07
CA SER A 215 0.00 -7.51 -4.55
C SER A 215 -0.55 -7.34 -5.96
N LEU A 216 -0.63 -6.09 -6.37
CA LEU A 216 -1.12 -5.72 -7.71
C LEU A 216 -0.18 -6.19 -8.83
N ASP A 217 1.09 -6.45 -8.50
CA ASP A 217 2.12 -6.89 -9.45
C ASP A 217 2.19 -8.40 -9.64
N LEU A 218 1.36 -9.16 -8.89
CA LEU A 218 1.31 -10.61 -8.99
C LEU A 218 0.10 -11.07 -9.82
N PRO A 219 0.27 -12.06 -10.74
CA PRO A 219 -0.82 -12.56 -11.58
C PRO A 219 -1.72 -13.52 -10.79
N MET A 220 -2.44 -12.99 -9.79
CA MET A 220 -3.25 -13.76 -8.85
C MET A 220 -4.32 -14.60 -9.54
N ASP A 221 -4.94 -14.07 -10.61
CA ASP A 221 -5.93 -14.80 -11.41
C ASP A 221 -5.35 -16.06 -12.03
N THR A 222 -4.10 -15.98 -12.51
CA THR A 222 -3.37 -17.13 -13.04
C THR A 222 -3.12 -18.17 -11.95
N TYR A 223 -2.75 -17.75 -10.74
CA TYR A 223 -2.55 -18.69 -9.63
C TYR A 223 -3.85 -19.39 -9.23
N ILE A 224 -4.95 -18.64 -9.17
CA ILE A 224 -6.29 -19.17 -8.88
C ILE A 224 -6.72 -20.15 -9.96
N SER A 225 -6.59 -19.81 -11.26
CA SER A 225 -6.97 -20.65 -12.39
C SER A 225 -6.19 -21.96 -12.42
N LYS A 226 -4.91 -21.93 -12.04
CA LYS A 226 -4.04 -23.12 -11.95
C LYS A 226 -4.23 -23.93 -10.66
N GLY A 227 -5.16 -23.51 -9.77
CA GLY A 227 -5.42 -24.20 -8.50
C GLY A 227 -4.25 -24.17 -7.53
N LEU A 228 -3.45 -23.09 -7.53
CA LEU A 228 -2.34 -22.89 -6.59
C LEU A 228 -2.82 -22.30 -5.27
N ILE A 229 -3.96 -21.58 -5.27
CA ILE A 229 -4.53 -20.91 -4.11
C ILE A 229 -5.68 -21.73 -3.52
N ALA A 230 -5.73 -21.81 -2.19
CA ALA A 230 -6.76 -22.51 -1.44
C ALA A 230 -8.10 -21.75 -1.45
N ASP A 231 -9.20 -22.49 -1.36
CA ASP A 231 -10.56 -21.96 -1.21
C ASP A 231 -10.79 -21.54 0.25
N ILE A 232 -10.76 -20.25 0.52
CA ILE A 232 -10.92 -19.65 1.85
C ILE A 232 -12.36 -19.82 2.36
N SER A 233 -13.36 -19.79 1.47
CA SER A 233 -14.77 -20.02 1.86
C SER A 233 -14.93 -21.36 2.58
N ALA A 234 -14.29 -22.41 2.05
CA ALA A 234 -14.35 -23.75 2.63
C ALA A 234 -13.60 -23.86 3.97
N LEU A 235 -12.61 -23.01 4.23
CA LEU A 235 -11.90 -22.91 5.51
C LEU A 235 -12.75 -22.19 6.55
N ILE A 236 -13.39 -21.08 6.18
CA ILE A 236 -14.34 -20.34 7.04
C ILE A 236 -15.51 -21.24 7.45
N GLU A 237 -16.12 -21.96 6.51
CA GLU A 237 -17.26 -22.86 6.79
C GLU A 237 -16.95 -23.97 7.81
N LYS A 238 -15.71 -24.44 7.82
CA LYS A 238 -15.24 -25.50 8.75
C LYS A 238 -14.75 -24.95 10.08
N ASP A 239 -14.48 -23.68 10.18
CA ASP A 239 -13.98 -23.06 11.40
C ASP A 239 -15.12 -22.88 12.40
N GLU A 240 -14.97 -23.40 13.62
CA GLU A 240 -16.04 -23.42 14.64
C GLU A 240 -16.44 -22.03 15.14
N GLU A 241 -15.55 -21.06 15.05
CA GLU A 241 -15.78 -19.67 15.45
C GLU A 241 -16.22 -18.85 14.26
N LEU A 242 -15.41 -18.81 13.18
CA LEU A 242 -15.61 -17.92 12.03
C LEU A 242 -16.90 -18.23 11.26
N SER A 243 -17.33 -19.50 11.23
CA SER A 243 -18.61 -19.90 10.59
C SER A 243 -19.86 -19.29 11.24
N LYS A 244 -19.72 -18.66 12.42
CA LYS A 244 -20.83 -18.01 13.16
C LYS A 244 -20.82 -16.49 13.01
N ILE A 245 -19.75 -15.93 12.43
CA ILE A 245 -19.61 -14.49 12.22
C ILE A 245 -20.34 -14.13 10.91
N GLU A 246 -21.15 -13.08 10.96
CA GLU A 246 -21.73 -12.48 9.77
C GLU A 246 -20.74 -11.50 9.16
N TYR A 247 -20.36 -11.74 7.91
CA TYR A 247 -19.42 -10.90 7.17
C TYR A 247 -20.14 -10.00 6.17
N MET A 248 -19.44 -8.95 5.72
CA MET A 248 -19.84 -8.08 4.62
C MET A 248 -19.79 -8.88 3.31
N GLN A 249 -20.94 -9.54 2.97
CA GLN A 249 -21.01 -10.50 1.86
C GLN A 249 -20.64 -9.85 0.53
N ASN A 250 -21.02 -8.60 0.31
CA ASN A 250 -20.68 -7.85 -0.90
C ASN A 250 -19.15 -7.72 -1.09
N VAL A 251 -18.38 -7.59 -0.01
CA VAL A 251 -16.89 -7.56 -0.07
C VAL A 251 -16.37 -8.93 -0.48
N PHE A 252 -16.89 -10.00 0.11
CA PHE A 252 -16.47 -11.35 -0.25
C PHE A 252 -16.89 -11.71 -1.69
N ASP A 253 -18.07 -11.26 -2.13
CA ASP A 253 -18.54 -11.47 -3.51
C ASP A 253 -17.63 -10.74 -4.52
N ALA A 254 -17.19 -9.51 -4.21
CA ALA A 254 -16.27 -8.74 -5.06
C ALA A 254 -14.93 -9.44 -5.31
N TYR A 255 -14.43 -10.19 -4.31
CA TYR A 255 -13.17 -10.93 -4.39
C TYR A 255 -13.36 -12.44 -4.69
N SER A 256 -14.58 -12.87 -5.01
CA SER A 256 -14.87 -14.26 -5.33
C SER A 256 -14.74 -14.56 -6.82
N VAL A 257 -14.09 -15.66 -7.12
CA VAL A 257 -14.00 -16.20 -8.49
C VAL A 257 -14.85 -17.47 -8.56
N LYS A 258 -15.89 -17.48 -9.41
CA LYS A 258 -16.84 -18.62 -9.57
C LYS A 258 -17.48 -19.03 -8.23
N GLY A 259 -17.81 -18.06 -7.39
CA GLY A 259 -18.46 -18.26 -6.10
C GLY A 259 -17.56 -18.81 -4.99
N LYS A 260 -16.24 -18.69 -5.13
CA LYS A 260 -15.25 -19.08 -4.14
C LYS A 260 -14.35 -17.91 -3.79
N LEU A 261 -14.12 -17.71 -2.52
CA LEU A 261 -13.19 -16.70 -2.01
C LEU A 261 -11.79 -17.30 -1.92
N TYR A 262 -10.79 -16.57 -2.44
CA TYR A 262 -9.39 -17.03 -2.45
C TYR A 262 -8.46 -16.18 -1.59
N TYR A 263 -9.01 -15.19 -0.89
CA TYR A 263 -8.28 -14.26 -0.06
C TYR A 263 -8.86 -14.18 1.35
N VAL A 264 -7.99 -14.06 2.34
CA VAL A 264 -8.35 -13.48 3.64
C VAL A 264 -8.20 -11.98 3.52
N ILE A 265 -9.27 -11.25 3.75
CA ILE A 265 -9.35 -9.78 3.65
C ILE A 265 -9.49 -9.23 5.07
N PRO A 266 -8.43 -8.65 5.66
CA PRO A 266 -8.47 -8.12 7.03
C PRO A 266 -9.39 -6.92 7.19
N ASN A 267 -9.38 -6.05 6.22
CA ASN A 267 -10.19 -4.84 6.14
C ASN A 267 -10.34 -4.39 4.69
N PHE A 268 -11.31 -3.52 4.44
CA PHE A 268 -11.57 -3.01 3.11
C PHE A 268 -11.74 -1.49 3.10
N TYR A 269 -11.82 -0.95 1.92
CA TYR A 269 -12.24 0.42 1.64
C TYR A 269 -13.18 0.44 0.43
N VAL A 270 -13.92 1.52 0.27
CA VAL A 270 -14.73 1.76 -0.93
C VAL A 270 -14.25 3.02 -1.62
N ARG A 271 -14.11 2.97 -2.93
CA ARG A 271 -13.90 4.16 -3.75
C ARG A 271 -15.13 4.43 -4.61
N THR A 272 -15.48 5.69 -4.71
CA THR A 272 -16.64 6.14 -5.48
C THR A 272 -16.44 7.58 -5.94
N VAL A 273 -17.37 8.09 -6.73
CA VAL A 273 -17.44 9.50 -7.11
C VAL A 273 -18.69 10.11 -6.50
N MET A 274 -18.55 11.27 -5.89
CA MET A 274 -19.67 12.02 -5.31
C MET A 274 -19.64 13.49 -5.72
N GLY A 275 -20.79 14.14 -5.60
CA GLY A 275 -20.95 15.57 -5.79
C GLY A 275 -22.20 16.07 -5.08
N LYS A 276 -22.42 17.37 -5.07
CA LYS A 276 -23.60 17.97 -4.42
C LYS A 276 -24.90 17.44 -4.99
N THR A 277 -25.86 17.07 -4.12
CA THR A 277 -27.20 16.65 -4.55
C THR A 277 -27.92 17.79 -5.30
N SER A 278 -27.68 19.04 -4.95
CA SER A 278 -28.19 20.21 -5.70
C SER A 278 -27.73 20.27 -7.16
N VAL A 279 -26.59 19.63 -7.49
CA VAL A 279 -25.99 19.57 -8.84
C VAL A 279 -26.33 18.26 -9.55
N LEU A 280 -26.19 17.13 -8.86
CA LEU A 280 -26.38 15.79 -9.45
C LEU A 280 -27.85 15.32 -9.42
N GLY A 281 -28.66 15.85 -8.49
CA GLY A 281 -29.99 15.31 -8.22
C GLY A 281 -29.92 13.94 -7.55
N ASP A 282 -31.01 13.17 -7.64
CA ASP A 282 -31.18 11.84 -7.03
C ASP A 282 -30.66 10.71 -7.95
N ARG A 283 -29.66 10.98 -8.77
CA ARG A 283 -29.05 9.98 -9.64
C ARG A 283 -28.30 8.93 -8.81
N THR A 284 -28.43 7.67 -9.19
CA THR A 284 -27.72 6.57 -8.52
C THR A 284 -26.55 6.02 -9.34
N SER A 285 -26.52 6.32 -10.65
CA SER A 285 -25.49 5.91 -11.59
C SER A 285 -25.55 6.72 -12.87
N TRP A 286 -24.60 6.58 -13.74
CA TRP A 286 -24.53 7.10 -15.10
C TRP A 286 -23.59 6.26 -15.97
N ASN A 287 -23.80 6.33 -17.29
CA ASN A 287 -22.85 5.83 -18.27
C ASN A 287 -21.96 6.97 -18.78
N ILE A 288 -21.02 6.68 -19.68
CA ILE A 288 -20.07 7.67 -20.18
C ILE A 288 -20.73 8.79 -20.98
N ASP A 289 -21.81 8.50 -21.71
CA ASP A 289 -22.53 9.51 -22.49
C ASP A 289 -23.29 10.48 -21.57
N GLU A 290 -23.89 9.98 -20.50
CA GLU A 290 -24.58 10.80 -19.49
C GLU A 290 -23.57 11.64 -18.68
N PHE A 291 -22.41 11.08 -18.38
CA PHE A 291 -21.29 11.82 -17.78
C PHE A 291 -20.81 12.95 -18.70
N GLN A 292 -20.61 12.68 -19.99
CA GLN A 292 -20.20 13.72 -20.94
C GLN A 292 -21.26 14.83 -21.06
N GLN A 293 -22.55 14.47 -21.11
CA GLN A 293 -23.64 15.48 -21.12
C GLN A 293 -23.64 16.31 -19.82
N PHE A 294 -23.34 15.70 -18.69
CA PHE A 294 -23.17 16.42 -17.43
C PHE A 294 -21.99 17.41 -17.50
N VAL A 295 -20.83 16.97 -17.98
CA VAL A 295 -19.64 17.82 -18.16
C VAL A 295 -19.94 19.00 -19.06
N ASP A 296 -20.62 18.76 -20.21
CA ASP A 296 -21.00 19.79 -21.17
C ASP A 296 -22.03 20.81 -20.61
N SER A 297 -22.77 20.39 -19.56
CA SER A 297 -23.77 21.24 -18.88
C SER A 297 -23.21 22.10 -17.75
N LEU A 298 -21.96 21.87 -17.35
CA LEU A 298 -21.34 22.61 -16.24
C LEU A 298 -21.19 24.10 -16.60
N PRO A 299 -21.35 25.01 -15.63
CA PRO A 299 -21.10 26.42 -15.83
C PRO A 299 -19.66 26.69 -16.32
N GLU A 300 -19.48 27.74 -17.08
CA GLU A 300 -18.14 28.19 -17.51
C GLU A 300 -17.22 28.39 -16.27
N GLY A 301 -16.06 27.79 -16.28
CA GLY A 301 -15.08 27.82 -15.19
C GLY A 301 -15.29 26.75 -14.09
N THR A 302 -16.33 25.92 -14.18
CA THR A 302 -16.51 24.76 -13.29
C THR A 302 -15.86 23.55 -13.94
N GLN A 303 -14.96 22.87 -13.19
CA GLN A 303 -14.35 21.61 -13.61
C GLN A 303 -15.20 20.42 -13.17
N ALA A 304 -15.21 19.35 -13.96
CA ALA A 304 -15.86 18.10 -13.55
C ALA A 304 -15.12 17.50 -12.35
N PHE A 305 -13.83 17.21 -12.49
CA PHE A 305 -12.94 16.84 -11.40
C PHE A 305 -11.87 17.92 -11.22
N GLY A 306 -11.45 18.18 -9.98
CA GLY A 306 -10.32 19.08 -9.71
C GLY A 306 -8.98 18.41 -10.02
N GLU A 307 -8.01 19.22 -10.42
CA GLU A 307 -6.59 18.82 -10.57
C GLU A 307 -6.38 17.44 -11.22
N GLN A 308 -7.12 17.13 -12.27
CA GLN A 308 -7.03 15.84 -12.95
C GLN A 308 -6.27 15.98 -14.27
N THR A 309 -5.23 15.16 -14.43
CA THR A 309 -4.52 15.02 -15.71
C THR A 309 -5.13 13.89 -16.54
N ARG A 310 -4.80 13.89 -17.82
CA ARG A 310 -5.13 12.83 -18.76
C ARG A 310 -4.72 11.44 -18.26
N ASP A 311 -3.49 11.31 -17.78
CA ASP A 311 -2.94 10.03 -17.32
C ASP A 311 -3.58 9.58 -16.00
N ALA A 312 -3.82 10.53 -15.08
CA ALA A 312 -4.53 10.23 -13.83
C ALA A 312 -5.96 9.75 -14.07
N PHE A 313 -6.68 10.36 -15.04
CA PHE A 313 -8.01 9.89 -15.40
C PHE A 313 -7.98 8.51 -16.07
N THR A 314 -7.01 8.26 -16.95
CA THR A 314 -6.85 6.95 -17.60
C THR A 314 -6.55 5.86 -16.58
N TYR A 315 -5.73 6.16 -15.58
CA TYR A 315 -5.47 5.24 -14.46
C TYR A 315 -6.74 4.99 -13.62
N MET A 316 -7.46 6.05 -13.26
CA MET A 316 -8.73 5.96 -12.53
C MET A 316 -9.76 5.12 -13.31
N MET A 317 -9.90 5.35 -14.61
CA MET A 317 -10.78 4.59 -15.50
C MET A 317 -10.53 3.08 -15.39
N LEU A 318 -9.27 2.64 -15.41
CA LEU A 318 -8.94 1.23 -15.28
C LEU A 318 -9.29 0.67 -13.91
N GLN A 319 -9.05 1.41 -12.85
CA GLN A 319 -9.37 0.96 -11.51
C GLN A 319 -10.88 0.70 -11.31
N TYR A 320 -11.73 1.58 -11.85
CA TYR A 320 -13.17 1.50 -11.68
C TYR A 320 -13.86 0.61 -12.72
N ALA A 321 -13.45 0.69 -13.97
CA ALA A 321 -14.12 0.04 -15.10
C ALA A 321 -13.29 -1.09 -15.74
N GLY A 322 -12.10 -1.40 -15.23
CA GLY A 322 -11.24 -2.44 -15.82
C GLY A 322 -11.91 -3.81 -15.89
N ASN A 323 -12.73 -4.15 -14.88
CA ASN A 323 -13.52 -5.39 -14.88
C ASN A 323 -14.60 -5.42 -15.98
N ASP A 324 -15.02 -4.28 -16.51
CA ASP A 324 -15.97 -4.19 -17.63
C ASP A 324 -15.25 -4.39 -18.96
N PHE A 325 -13.96 -4.11 -19.00
CA PHE A 325 -13.12 -4.26 -20.19
C PHE A 325 -12.35 -5.58 -20.24
N VAL A 326 -12.15 -6.26 -19.10
CA VAL A 326 -11.49 -7.56 -19.00
C VAL A 326 -12.32 -8.50 -18.14
N ASP A 327 -13.02 -9.45 -18.77
CA ASP A 327 -13.70 -10.53 -18.07
C ASP A 327 -12.72 -11.70 -17.87
N VAL A 328 -12.11 -11.75 -16.69
CA VAL A 328 -11.16 -12.79 -16.29
C VAL A 328 -11.79 -14.20 -16.36
N SER A 329 -13.11 -14.30 -16.05
CA SER A 329 -13.81 -15.61 -16.01
C SER A 329 -13.95 -16.24 -17.38
N THR A 330 -14.19 -15.43 -18.41
CA THR A 330 -14.32 -15.85 -19.83
C THR A 330 -13.04 -15.63 -20.63
N GLY A 331 -12.12 -14.76 -20.16
CA GLY A 331 -10.91 -14.34 -20.84
C GLY A 331 -11.19 -13.42 -22.03
N LYS A 332 -12.25 -12.66 -22.01
CA LYS A 332 -12.61 -11.73 -23.08
C LYS A 332 -12.29 -10.30 -22.70
N CYS A 333 -11.72 -9.56 -23.63
CA CYS A 333 -11.54 -8.13 -23.54
C CYS A 333 -12.62 -7.37 -24.33
N ASN A 334 -12.91 -6.13 -23.93
CA ASN A 334 -13.91 -5.25 -24.52
C ASN A 334 -13.40 -3.80 -24.63
N PHE A 335 -12.14 -3.62 -24.99
CA PHE A 335 -11.52 -2.28 -25.11
C PHE A 335 -11.93 -1.52 -26.39
N ASP A 336 -12.60 -2.15 -27.35
CA ASP A 336 -13.15 -1.47 -28.53
C ASP A 336 -14.63 -1.06 -28.36
N SER A 337 -15.12 -1.08 -27.11
CA SER A 337 -16.47 -0.65 -26.75
C SER A 337 -16.65 0.87 -26.90
N PRO A 338 -17.89 1.34 -27.18
CA PRO A 338 -18.20 2.77 -27.15
C PRO A 338 -17.87 3.44 -25.81
N GLU A 339 -18.01 2.72 -24.70
CA GLU A 339 -17.71 3.19 -23.35
C GLU A 339 -16.21 3.53 -23.22
N PHE A 340 -15.31 2.58 -23.52
CA PHE A 340 -13.88 2.82 -23.47
C PHE A 340 -13.44 3.96 -24.41
N ILE A 341 -13.98 3.99 -25.65
CA ILE A 341 -13.72 5.06 -26.63
C ILE A 341 -14.19 6.42 -26.09
N GLY A 342 -15.36 6.48 -25.44
CA GLY A 342 -15.88 7.69 -24.81
C GLY A 342 -14.96 8.19 -23.69
N MET A 343 -14.48 7.30 -22.83
CA MET A 343 -13.54 7.61 -21.76
C MET A 343 -12.21 8.13 -22.29
N LEU A 344 -11.65 7.56 -23.36
CA LEU A 344 -10.44 8.07 -24.02
C LEU A 344 -10.64 9.47 -24.59
N LYS A 345 -11.82 9.73 -25.21
CA LYS A 345 -12.14 11.05 -25.75
C LYS A 345 -12.23 12.09 -24.63
N TYR A 346 -12.86 11.75 -23.51
CA TYR A 346 -12.88 12.65 -22.36
C TYR A 346 -11.47 12.89 -21.79
N ALA A 347 -10.67 11.83 -21.59
CA ALA A 347 -9.29 11.94 -21.13
C ALA A 347 -8.49 12.93 -21.98
N ASN A 348 -8.68 12.91 -23.30
CA ASN A 348 -7.98 13.82 -24.23
C ASN A 348 -8.39 15.29 -24.08
N THR A 349 -9.46 15.62 -23.35
CA THR A 349 -9.82 17.01 -23.03
C THR A 349 -9.08 17.55 -21.80
N LEU A 350 -8.45 16.67 -21.02
CA LEU A 350 -7.76 17.01 -19.79
C LEU A 350 -6.30 17.45 -20.05
N PRO A 351 -5.72 18.29 -19.17
CA PRO A 351 -4.32 18.69 -19.28
C PRO A 351 -3.36 17.50 -19.13
N THR A 352 -2.17 17.62 -19.66
CA THR A 352 -1.08 16.63 -19.49
C THR A 352 -0.36 16.78 -18.15
N GLU A 353 -0.30 18.01 -17.64
CA GLU A 353 0.39 18.37 -16.40
C GLU A 353 -0.43 19.39 -15.62
N ILE A 354 -0.30 19.37 -14.31
CA ILE A 354 -0.86 20.38 -13.42
C ILE A 354 0.30 21.27 -12.97
N SER A 355 0.15 22.59 -13.15
CA SER A 355 1.15 23.54 -12.69
C SER A 355 0.93 23.87 -11.22
N TYR A 356 1.87 23.51 -10.38
CA TYR A 356 1.89 23.85 -8.95
C TYR A 356 2.72 25.11 -8.65
N GLU A 357 3.29 25.77 -9.68
CA GLU A 357 4.25 26.88 -9.51
C GLU A 357 3.66 28.15 -8.85
N GLU A 358 2.34 28.28 -8.79
CA GLU A 358 1.65 29.44 -8.22
C GLU A 358 1.01 29.17 -6.85
N MET A 359 1.22 27.96 -6.26
CA MET A 359 0.55 27.55 -5.03
C MET A 359 1.53 27.55 -3.84
N ASP A 360 1.41 28.56 -2.98
CA ASP A 360 2.07 28.56 -1.67
C ASP A 360 1.36 27.56 -0.76
N GLY A 361 2.10 26.79 0.07
CA GLY A 361 1.61 25.58 0.73
C GLY A 361 0.29 25.73 1.53
N ASP A 362 0.13 26.84 2.28
CA ASP A 362 -1.09 27.09 3.07
C ASP A 362 -2.28 27.50 2.19
N ASP A 363 -2.05 28.28 1.15
CA ASP A 363 -3.09 28.71 0.20
C ASP A 363 -3.59 27.53 -0.68
N TYR A 364 -2.72 26.55 -0.96
CA TYR A 364 -3.10 25.35 -1.72
C TYR A 364 -4.22 24.56 -1.03
N TRP A 365 -4.03 24.20 0.25
CA TRP A 365 -5.02 23.42 0.98
C TRP A 365 -6.34 24.15 1.21
N MET A 366 -6.30 25.44 1.49
CA MET A 366 -7.51 26.26 1.59
C MET A 366 -8.28 26.32 0.26
N ASN A 367 -7.58 26.47 -0.85
CA ASN A 367 -8.18 26.43 -2.18
C ASN A 367 -8.73 25.07 -2.57
N TYR A 368 -8.02 24.00 -2.21
CA TYR A 368 -8.45 22.62 -2.45
C TYR A 368 -9.76 22.32 -1.71
N GLN A 369 -9.88 22.70 -0.46
CA GLN A 369 -11.08 22.50 0.34
C GLN A 369 -12.26 23.37 -0.16
N ALA A 370 -11.97 24.60 -0.51
CA ALA A 370 -12.98 25.56 -0.96
C ALA A 370 -13.60 25.23 -2.33
N GLN A 371 -12.88 24.55 -3.23
CA GLN A 371 -13.30 24.35 -4.62
C GLN A 371 -14.67 23.65 -4.75
N TYR A 372 -14.97 22.70 -3.84
CA TYR A 372 -16.25 21.99 -3.84
C TYR A 372 -17.38 22.85 -3.29
N ARG A 373 -17.11 23.60 -2.19
CA ARG A 373 -18.09 24.49 -1.58
C ARG A 373 -18.48 25.62 -2.53
N ASP A 374 -17.51 26.17 -3.25
CA ASP A 374 -17.66 27.31 -4.18
C ASP A 374 -18.15 26.88 -5.58
N ASN A 375 -18.40 25.58 -5.80
CA ASN A 375 -18.80 24.99 -7.10
C ASN A 375 -17.78 25.22 -8.23
N ARG A 376 -16.49 25.38 -7.89
CA ARG A 376 -15.41 25.40 -8.90
C ARG A 376 -15.11 24.01 -9.43
N THR A 377 -15.38 22.97 -8.59
CA THR A 377 -15.28 21.56 -8.94
C THR A 377 -16.58 20.88 -8.55
N ALA A 378 -17.14 20.10 -9.47
CA ALA A 378 -18.45 19.48 -9.31
C ALA A 378 -18.39 18.10 -8.64
N LEU A 379 -17.34 17.33 -8.90
CA LEU A 379 -17.19 15.93 -8.52
C LEU A 379 -15.92 15.72 -7.69
N MET A 380 -16.02 14.85 -6.70
CA MET A 380 -14.89 14.38 -5.90
C MET A 380 -14.79 12.86 -6.03
N GLU A 381 -13.60 12.37 -6.37
CA GLU A 381 -13.27 10.97 -6.13
C GLU A 381 -13.06 10.77 -4.62
N CYS A 382 -13.73 9.78 -4.07
CA CYS A 382 -13.79 9.54 -2.64
C CYS A 382 -13.22 8.18 -2.28
N TYR A 383 -12.24 8.17 -1.39
CA TYR A 383 -11.67 6.97 -0.76
C TYR A 383 -12.22 6.86 0.66
N ILE A 384 -13.02 5.84 0.92
CA ILE A 384 -13.74 5.68 2.18
C ILE A 384 -13.19 4.47 2.92
N SER A 385 -12.31 4.70 3.85
CA SER A 385 -11.76 3.71 4.79
C SER A 385 -12.26 3.92 6.23
N ASN A 386 -12.98 5.01 6.47
CA ASN A 386 -13.61 5.35 7.74
C ASN A 386 -14.90 6.13 7.48
N ILE A 387 -16.03 5.65 7.99
CA ILE A 387 -17.33 6.31 7.76
C ILE A 387 -17.40 7.68 8.45
N LYS A 388 -16.79 7.83 9.62
CA LYS A 388 -16.80 9.08 10.38
C LYS A 388 -16.13 10.23 9.63
N ASP A 389 -15.04 9.94 8.92
CA ASP A 389 -14.27 10.94 8.17
C ASP A 389 -15.08 11.54 7.01
N MET A 390 -16.15 10.86 6.58
CA MET A 390 -17.06 11.40 5.57
C MET A 390 -17.75 12.70 6.00
N SER A 391 -17.81 12.99 7.31
CA SER A 391 -18.29 14.28 7.81
C SER A 391 -17.47 15.46 7.27
N TYR A 392 -16.14 15.31 7.15
CA TYR A 392 -15.27 16.34 6.57
C TYR A 392 -15.61 16.65 5.11
N TYR A 393 -15.93 15.60 4.33
CA TYR A 393 -16.29 15.79 2.93
C TYR A 393 -17.71 16.35 2.80
N VAL A 394 -18.71 15.71 3.42
CA VAL A 394 -20.12 16.08 3.26
C VAL A 394 -20.42 17.43 3.94
N ASN A 395 -20.18 17.54 5.23
CA ASN A 395 -20.53 18.72 6.02
C ASN A 395 -19.45 19.83 5.96
N GLY A 396 -18.19 19.42 5.73
CA GLY A 396 -17.06 20.33 5.58
C GLY A 396 -16.92 20.84 4.13
N TYR A 397 -16.35 20.05 3.23
CA TYR A 397 -15.96 20.49 1.88
C TYR A 397 -17.17 20.86 1.01
N PHE A 398 -18.18 19.99 0.93
CA PHE A 398 -19.39 20.31 0.17
C PHE A 398 -20.34 21.24 0.94
N GLY A 399 -20.49 21.07 2.24
CA GLY A 399 -21.35 21.87 3.11
C GLY A 399 -22.84 21.71 2.84
N GLU A 400 -23.25 20.68 2.13
CA GLU A 400 -24.62 20.27 1.84
C GLU A 400 -24.67 18.76 1.54
N ASP A 401 -25.89 18.20 1.41
CA ASP A 401 -26.06 16.79 1.06
C ASP A 401 -25.42 16.45 -0.27
N VAL A 402 -24.84 15.25 -0.35
CA VAL A 402 -24.14 14.74 -1.53
C VAL A 402 -24.87 13.53 -2.13
N THR A 403 -24.64 13.30 -3.40
CA THR A 403 -25.05 12.10 -4.14
C THR A 403 -23.81 11.30 -4.47
N TYR A 404 -23.78 10.02 -4.08
CA TYR A 404 -22.74 9.05 -4.45
C TYR A 404 -23.10 8.47 -5.82
N ILE A 405 -22.68 9.16 -6.87
CA ILE A 405 -23.04 8.82 -8.26
C ILE A 405 -22.19 7.68 -8.83
N GLY A 406 -20.97 7.52 -8.31
CA GLY A 406 -20.00 6.58 -8.82
C GLY A 406 -19.27 7.04 -10.10
N PHE A 407 -18.28 6.26 -10.51
CA PHE A 407 -17.61 6.42 -11.80
C PHE A 407 -18.55 5.99 -12.94
N PRO A 408 -18.49 6.62 -14.14
CA PRO A 408 -19.31 6.19 -15.26
C PRO A 408 -19.14 4.71 -15.57
N SER A 409 -20.26 3.98 -15.70
CA SER A 409 -20.27 2.53 -15.92
C SER A 409 -21.56 2.09 -16.59
N ASP A 410 -21.47 1.25 -17.62
CA ASP A 410 -22.62 0.75 -18.38
C ASP A 410 -23.51 -0.21 -17.56
N ASP A 411 -22.94 -0.87 -16.55
CA ASP A 411 -23.70 -1.77 -15.65
C ASP A 411 -24.34 -1.04 -14.45
N GLY A 412 -24.07 0.28 -14.32
CA GLY A 412 -24.60 1.12 -13.25
C GLY A 412 -23.90 0.95 -11.89
N VAL A 413 -22.79 0.21 -11.83
CA VAL A 413 -21.99 0.00 -10.61
C VAL A 413 -20.72 0.82 -10.70
N GLY A 414 -20.80 2.08 -10.29
CA GLY A 414 -19.67 3.03 -10.36
C GLY A 414 -18.83 3.13 -9.09
N ALA A 415 -19.09 2.30 -8.08
CA ALA A 415 -18.27 2.19 -6.87
C ALA A 415 -17.49 0.87 -6.89
N ILE A 416 -16.32 0.85 -6.23
CA ILE A 416 -15.45 -0.32 -6.14
C ILE A 416 -15.01 -0.58 -4.72
N VAL A 417 -14.82 -1.86 -4.38
CA VAL A 417 -14.23 -2.33 -3.12
C VAL A 417 -12.74 -2.58 -3.33
N GLY A 418 -11.90 -2.06 -2.45
CA GLY A 418 -10.50 -2.40 -2.35
C GLY A 418 -10.16 -3.04 -1.01
N ALA A 419 -9.12 -3.85 -0.95
CA ALA A 419 -8.52 -4.35 0.28
C ALA A 419 -7.16 -3.68 0.46
N ASN A 420 -6.83 -3.24 1.69
CA ASN A 420 -5.49 -2.68 1.95
C ASN A 420 -4.43 -3.79 1.91
N ASP A 421 -4.75 -4.91 2.59
CA ASP A 421 -3.96 -6.13 2.53
C ASP A 421 -4.88 -7.31 2.22
N SER A 422 -4.34 -8.32 1.58
CA SER A 422 -5.03 -9.60 1.44
C SER A 422 -4.04 -10.76 1.41
N TYR A 423 -4.42 -11.87 2.04
CA TYR A 423 -3.56 -13.03 2.20
C TYR A 423 -4.16 -14.23 1.47
N ALA A 424 -3.36 -14.83 0.59
CA ALA A 424 -3.71 -16.06 -0.10
C ALA A 424 -2.93 -17.23 0.52
N LEU A 425 -3.56 -18.40 0.61
CA LEU A 425 -2.95 -19.62 1.11
C LEU A 425 -2.62 -20.57 -0.03
N SER A 426 -1.45 -21.21 0.03
CA SER A 426 -1.10 -22.22 -0.94
C SER A 426 -1.99 -23.47 -0.80
N ALA A 427 -2.71 -23.81 -1.87
CA ALA A 427 -3.50 -25.05 -1.90
C ALA A 427 -2.62 -26.33 -1.83
N LYS A 428 -1.31 -26.18 -2.01
CA LYS A 428 -0.32 -27.28 -1.98
C LYS A 428 0.57 -27.24 -0.75
N SER A 429 0.31 -26.32 0.20
CA SER A 429 1.05 -26.29 1.46
C SER A 429 0.91 -27.63 2.20
N ALA A 430 2.02 -28.18 2.64
CA ALA A 430 2.02 -29.37 3.51
C ALA A 430 1.47 -29.06 4.92
N ASN A 431 1.38 -27.79 5.28
CA ASN A 431 0.98 -27.28 6.58
C ASN A 431 -0.15 -26.23 6.46
N LEU A 432 -1.14 -26.49 5.59
CA LEU A 432 -2.25 -25.57 5.35
C LEU A 432 -3.01 -25.23 6.64
N ASP A 433 -3.15 -26.17 7.57
CA ASP A 433 -3.81 -25.93 8.85
C ASP A 433 -3.06 -24.87 9.69
N GLY A 434 -1.72 -24.92 9.72
CA GLY A 434 -0.91 -23.91 10.41
C GLY A 434 -0.96 -22.55 9.71
N ALA A 435 -0.97 -22.52 8.37
CA ALA A 435 -1.14 -21.29 7.61
C ALA A 435 -2.51 -20.67 7.86
N TRP A 436 -3.58 -21.50 7.92
CA TRP A 436 -4.92 -21.06 8.29
C TRP A 436 -4.98 -20.54 9.72
N GLU A 437 -4.38 -21.24 10.69
CA GLU A 437 -4.33 -20.82 12.10
C GLU A 437 -3.76 -19.41 12.26
N PHE A 438 -2.78 -19.03 11.43
CA PHE A 438 -2.22 -17.69 11.43
C PHE A 438 -3.18 -16.67 10.83
N VAL A 439 -3.67 -16.89 9.59
CA VAL A 439 -4.41 -15.85 8.85
C VAL A 439 -5.87 -15.73 9.31
N ARG A 440 -6.46 -16.79 9.89
CA ARG A 440 -7.84 -16.74 10.42
C ARG A 440 -8.05 -15.66 11.48
N TYR A 441 -6.98 -15.31 12.21
CA TYR A 441 -6.99 -14.23 13.21
C TYR A 441 -7.59 -12.94 12.65
N TYR A 442 -7.27 -12.59 11.42
CA TYR A 442 -7.75 -11.36 10.79
C TYR A 442 -9.26 -11.33 10.53
N LEU A 443 -9.93 -12.47 10.62
CA LEU A 443 -11.39 -12.58 10.45
C LEU A 443 -12.13 -12.74 11.79
N THR A 444 -11.44 -12.82 12.92
CA THR A 444 -12.07 -12.96 14.25
C THR A 444 -12.68 -11.64 14.73
N ASP A 445 -13.70 -11.72 15.61
CA ASP A 445 -14.27 -10.53 16.26
C ASP A 445 -13.21 -9.73 17.01
N GLU A 446 -12.23 -10.39 17.65
CA GLU A 446 -11.13 -9.74 18.36
C GLU A 446 -10.37 -8.75 17.45
N TYR A 447 -9.94 -9.22 16.30
CA TYR A 447 -9.23 -8.36 15.34
C TYR A 447 -10.16 -7.31 14.71
N GLN A 448 -11.35 -7.71 14.29
CA GLN A 448 -12.29 -6.83 13.60
C GLN A 448 -12.81 -5.69 14.49
N ASP A 449 -13.03 -5.95 15.78
CA ASP A 449 -13.41 -4.92 16.76
C ASP A 449 -12.23 -3.99 17.12
N SER A 450 -10.96 -4.41 16.92
CA SER A 450 -9.74 -3.64 17.22
C SER A 450 -9.27 -2.74 16.07
N LEU A 451 -9.84 -2.84 14.87
CA LEU A 451 -9.40 -2.07 13.71
C LEU A 451 -9.53 -0.55 13.95
N GLU A 452 -8.40 0.14 13.90
CA GLU A 452 -8.36 1.61 13.90
C GLU A 452 -8.51 2.16 12.48
N TRP A 453 -7.86 1.52 11.50
CA TRP A 453 -7.80 1.93 10.10
C TRP A 453 -8.43 0.88 9.19
N GLY A 454 -9.16 1.34 8.17
CA GLY A 454 -9.91 0.48 7.26
C GLY A 454 -11.27 0.08 7.82
N LEU A 455 -12.14 -0.36 6.92
CA LEU A 455 -13.48 -0.83 7.26
C LEU A 455 -13.44 -2.33 7.60
N PRO A 456 -14.03 -2.75 8.72
CA PRO A 456 -14.06 -4.15 9.11
C PRO A 456 -14.94 -4.97 8.17
N VAL A 457 -14.52 -6.20 7.87
CA VAL A 457 -15.33 -7.16 7.11
C VAL A 457 -16.36 -7.87 7.99
N SER A 458 -16.25 -7.83 9.32
CA SER A 458 -17.30 -8.27 10.24
C SER A 458 -18.46 -7.26 10.20
N LYS A 459 -19.69 -7.75 9.90
CA LYS A 459 -20.91 -6.91 9.85
C LYS A 459 -21.15 -6.20 11.18
N LYS A 460 -20.95 -6.90 12.31
CA LYS A 460 -21.10 -6.34 13.65
C LYS A 460 -20.14 -5.16 13.89
N ALA A 461 -18.86 -5.32 13.56
CA ALA A 461 -17.86 -4.27 13.73
C ALA A 461 -18.10 -3.09 12.76
N PHE A 462 -18.52 -3.38 11.53
CA PHE A 462 -18.91 -2.38 10.54
C PHE A 462 -20.09 -1.52 11.04
N ASP A 463 -21.15 -2.15 11.53
CA ASP A 463 -22.32 -1.45 12.07
C ASP A 463 -21.96 -0.60 13.31
N ALA A 464 -21.00 -1.05 14.13
CA ALA A 464 -20.50 -0.27 15.26
C ALA A 464 -19.77 1.00 14.79
N LYS A 465 -18.92 0.91 13.75
CA LYS A 465 -18.25 2.09 13.16
C LYS A 465 -19.24 3.04 12.50
N ALA A 466 -20.24 2.52 11.79
CA ALA A 466 -21.30 3.35 11.21
C ALA A 466 -22.08 4.12 12.31
N LYS A 467 -22.35 3.48 13.43
CA LYS A 467 -23.00 4.13 14.58
C LYS A 467 -22.11 5.18 15.25
N ASP A 468 -20.79 4.92 15.37
CA ASP A 468 -19.85 5.89 15.96
C ASP A 468 -19.74 7.17 15.14
N ALA A 469 -19.99 7.12 13.83
CA ALA A 469 -19.98 8.27 12.95
C ALA A 469 -21.08 9.33 13.26
N LEU A 470 -22.10 8.99 14.07
CA LEU A 470 -23.09 9.94 14.61
C LEU A 470 -22.52 10.80 15.75
N ALA A 471 -21.41 10.38 16.36
CA ALA A 471 -20.88 11.02 17.55
C ALA A 471 -19.80 12.05 17.18
N LYS A 472 -19.71 13.13 17.99
CA LYS A 472 -18.58 14.07 17.94
C LYS A 472 -17.26 13.34 18.17
N SER A 473 -16.20 13.92 17.68
CA SER A 473 -14.83 13.50 18.00
C SER A 473 -14.54 13.71 19.48
N TYR A 474 -13.74 12.84 20.07
CA TYR A 474 -13.34 12.94 21.47
C TYR A 474 -11.91 12.43 21.66
N TYR A 475 -11.31 12.89 22.75
CA TYR A 475 -10.07 12.29 23.27
C TYR A 475 -10.31 11.83 24.72
N THR A 476 -9.45 10.94 25.18
CA THR A 476 -9.49 10.50 26.60
C THR A 476 -8.47 11.31 27.38
N ASP A 477 -8.92 12.00 28.42
CA ASP A 477 -8.07 12.81 29.31
C ASP A 477 -7.19 11.92 30.21
N GLU A 478 -6.27 12.54 30.97
CA GLU A 478 -5.38 11.86 31.90
C GLU A 478 -6.11 11.09 33.02
N ASN A 479 -7.39 11.37 33.26
CA ASN A 479 -8.24 10.73 34.26
C ASN A 479 -9.12 9.61 33.64
N GLY A 480 -9.03 9.37 32.34
CA GLY A 480 -9.83 8.38 31.64
C GLY A 480 -11.23 8.86 31.21
N ASN A 481 -11.52 10.18 31.27
CA ASN A 481 -12.80 10.72 30.84
C ASN A 481 -12.78 11.03 29.34
N LYS A 482 -13.90 10.77 28.65
CA LYS A 482 -14.13 11.24 27.30
C LYS A 482 -14.39 12.74 27.29
N VAL A 483 -13.60 13.49 26.50
CA VAL A 483 -13.77 14.92 26.27
C VAL A 483 -14.08 15.14 24.80
N GLU A 484 -15.30 15.57 24.51
CA GLU A 484 -15.73 15.87 23.14
C GLU A 484 -15.16 17.21 22.69
N TYR A 485 -14.84 17.31 21.40
CA TYR A 485 -14.43 18.53 20.74
C TYR A 485 -15.09 18.66 19.37
N ASP A 486 -15.15 19.89 18.86
CA ASP A 486 -15.64 20.16 17.53
C ASP A 486 -14.51 20.01 16.50
N ASP A 487 -14.73 19.19 15.50
CA ASP A 487 -13.87 19.15 14.32
C ASP A 487 -14.04 20.45 13.52
N THR A 488 -12.95 20.98 12.98
CA THR A 488 -12.97 22.21 12.19
C THR A 488 -12.14 22.07 10.92
N ILE A 489 -12.51 22.81 9.89
CA ILE A 489 -11.73 23.01 8.66
C ILE A 489 -11.65 24.50 8.36
N ASP A 490 -10.56 24.92 7.71
CA ASP A 490 -10.39 26.31 7.29
C ASP A 490 -10.69 26.46 5.79
N ILE A 491 -11.73 27.22 5.46
CA ILE A 491 -12.16 27.50 4.08
C ILE A 491 -12.19 29.01 3.88
N ASN A 492 -11.48 29.51 2.88
CA ASN A 492 -11.42 30.94 2.53
C ASN A 492 -11.02 31.83 3.72
N GLY A 493 -10.21 31.32 4.65
CA GLY A 493 -9.76 32.04 5.85
C GLY A 493 -10.77 32.07 7.00
N GLU A 494 -11.87 31.30 6.91
CA GLU A 494 -12.85 31.12 7.96
C GLU A 494 -12.77 29.70 8.53
N SER A 495 -12.71 29.55 9.84
CA SER A 495 -12.77 28.24 10.51
C SER A 495 -14.22 27.78 10.61
N ILE A 496 -14.53 26.68 9.97
CA ILE A 496 -15.88 26.11 9.88
C ILE A 496 -15.94 24.86 10.77
N VAL A 497 -16.94 24.80 11.65
CA VAL A 497 -17.22 23.59 12.44
C VAL A 497 -17.80 22.52 11.52
N VAL A 498 -17.21 21.32 11.59
CA VAL A 498 -17.68 20.14 10.86
C VAL A 498 -18.62 19.35 11.78
N GLU A 499 -19.90 19.45 11.51
CA GLU A 499 -20.88 18.66 12.26
C GLU A 499 -20.74 17.16 11.96
N PRO A 500 -20.96 16.26 12.93
CA PRO A 500 -21.04 14.82 12.67
C PRO A 500 -22.08 14.49 11.60
N LEU A 501 -21.95 13.32 10.96
CA LEU A 501 -22.96 12.83 10.04
C LEU A 501 -24.30 12.62 10.76
N ASN A 502 -25.39 12.92 10.07
CA ASN A 502 -26.74 12.55 10.55
C ASN A 502 -27.10 11.13 10.06
N GLN A 503 -28.21 10.56 10.61
CA GLN A 503 -28.60 9.19 10.30
C GLN A 503 -28.87 8.98 8.80
N ALA A 504 -29.51 9.94 8.11
CA ALA A 504 -29.82 9.81 6.69
C ALA A 504 -28.53 9.77 5.82
N GLN A 505 -27.53 10.58 6.19
CA GLN A 505 -26.22 10.57 5.51
C GLN A 505 -25.50 9.23 5.73
N ILE A 506 -25.54 8.67 6.95
CA ILE A 506 -24.96 7.36 7.25
C ILE A 506 -25.70 6.25 6.49
N ASP A 507 -27.03 6.25 6.49
CA ASP A 507 -27.83 5.25 5.78
C ASP A 507 -27.48 5.23 4.29
N GLN A 508 -27.30 6.40 3.67
CA GLN A 508 -26.89 6.54 2.27
C GLN A 508 -25.48 5.98 2.01
N ILE A 509 -24.52 6.27 2.89
CA ILE A 509 -23.14 5.74 2.80
C ILE A 509 -23.16 4.22 2.94
N VAL A 510 -23.88 3.69 3.92
CA VAL A 510 -23.97 2.26 4.18
C VAL A 510 -24.67 1.54 3.01
N GLU A 511 -25.74 2.11 2.46
CA GLU A 511 -26.43 1.55 1.30
C GLU A 511 -25.50 1.49 0.08
N MET A 512 -24.79 2.57 -0.22
CA MET A 512 -23.80 2.60 -1.30
C MET A 512 -22.71 1.55 -1.07
N MET A 513 -22.12 1.47 0.13
CA MET A 513 -21.08 0.50 0.45
C MET A 513 -21.55 -0.94 0.33
N THR A 514 -22.73 -1.27 0.86
CA THR A 514 -23.26 -2.65 0.87
C THR A 514 -23.75 -3.10 -0.48
N SER A 515 -24.09 -2.18 -1.38
CA SER A 515 -24.48 -2.49 -2.77
C SER A 515 -23.29 -2.63 -3.71
N THR A 516 -22.07 -2.24 -3.28
CA THR A 516 -20.86 -2.31 -4.10
C THR A 516 -20.32 -3.74 -4.12
N THR A 517 -20.26 -4.35 -5.30
CA THR A 517 -19.84 -5.76 -5.52
C THR A 517 -18.69 -5.91 -6.52
N LYS A 518 -18.14 -4.79 -7.02
CA LYS A 518 -16.95 -4.81 -7.89
C LYS A 518 -15.69 -4.60 -7.06
N ALA A 519 -14.69 -5.45 -7.25
CA ALA A 519 -13.34 -5.18 -6.74
C ALA A 519 -12.63 -4.16 -7.63
N VAL A 520 -11.68 -3.42 -7.03
CA VAL A 520 -10.73 -2.62 -7.80
C VAL A 520 -10.01 -3.51 -8.81
N TYR A 521 -9.98 -3.06 -10.08
CA TYR A 521 -9.21 -3.75 -11.11
C TYR A 521 -7.81 -3.15 -11.18
N PHE A 522 -6.82 -4.02 -11.28
CA PHE A 522 -5.46 -3.61 -11.54
C PHE A 522 -4.71 -4.70 -12.30
N ASN A 523 -4.03 -4.31 -13.37
CA ASN A 523 -3.14 -5.16 -14.12
C ASN A 523 -2.12 -4.28 -14.84
N ASN A 524 -0.86 -4.32 -14.40
CA ASN A 524 0.21 -3.48 -14.92
C ASN A 524 0.47 -3.69 -16.41
N ASP A 525 0.38 -4.92 -16.90
CA ASP A 525 0.63 -5.21 -18.32
C ASP A 525 -0.47 -4.61 -19.21
N ILE A 526 -1.75 -4.74 -18.78
CA ILE A 526 -2.88 -4.10 -19.47
C ILE A 526 -2.74 -2.58 -19.41
N GLN A 527 -2.35 -2.02 -18.26
CA GLN A 527 -2.11 -0.59 -18.12
C GLN A 527 -1.00 -0.09 -19.04
N ASN A 528 0.11 -0.83 -19.13
CA ASN A 528 1.22 -0.51 -20.04
C ASN A 528 0.77 -0.55 -21.51
N ILE A 529 0.00 -1.58 -21.91
CA ILE A 529 -0.58 -1.65 -23.26
C ILE A 529 -1.41 -0.42 -23.56
N ILE A 530 -2.27 0.00 -22.64
CA ILE A 530 -3.13 1.20 -22.81
C ILE A 530 -2.28 2.47 -22.88
N SER A 531 -1.34 2.65 -21.96
CA SER A 531 -0.48 3.83 -21.91
C SER A 531 0.36 4.00 -23.18
N GLU A 532 0.96 2.92 -23.68
CA GLU A 532 1.75 2.93 -24.93
C GLU A 532 0.91 3.28 -26.16
N ASP A 533 -0.26 2.65 -26.32
CA ASP A 533 -1.07 2.79 -27.53
C ASP A 533 -1.87 4.09 -27.56
N THR A 534 -2.31 4.60 -26.40
CA THR A 534 -3.05 5.87 -26.31
C THR A 534 -2.20 7.09 -26.69
N ALA A 535 -0.87 7.01 -26.60
CA ALA A 535 0.03 8.07 -27.01
C ALA A 535 -0.24 8.56 -28.46
N ALA A 536 -0.46 7.62 -29.38
CA ALA A 536 -0.75 7.95 -30.79
C ALA A 536 -2.08 8.70 -30.98
N PHE A 537 -3.08 8.46 -30.12
CA PHE A 537 -4.33 9.22 -30.12
C PHE A 537 -4.12 10.60 -29.51
N TYR A 538 -3.43 10.68 -28.39
CA TYR A 538 -3.19 11.94 -27.69
C TYR A 538 -2.30 12.92 -28.48
N GLU A 539 -1.44 12.39 -29.34
CA GLU A 539 -0.64 13.18 -30.30
C GLU A 539 -1.40 13.51 -31.61
N GLY A 540 -2.65 13.06 -31.77
CA GLY A 540 -3.47 13.29 -32.95
C GLY A 540 -3.07 12.48 -34.19
N GLN A 541 -2.28 11.43 -34.02
CA GLN A 541 -1.82 10.56 -35.13
C GLN A 541 -2.88 9.52 -35.51
N LYS A 542 -3.73 9.11 -34.58
CA LYS A 542 -4.81 8.13 -34.78
C LYS A 542 -6.09 8.61 -34.09
N SER A 543 -7.23 8.06 -34.53
CA SER A 543 -8.50 8.27 -33.85
C SER A 543 -8.60 7.41 -32.58
N ALA A 544 -9.51 7.74 -31.66
CA ALA A 544 -9.79 6.94 -30.47
C ALA A 544 -10.25 5.53 -30.83
N GLU A 545 -11.05 5.38 -31.91
CA GLU A 545 -11.56 4.10 -32.41
C GLU A 545 -10.44 3.21 -33.00
N GLU A 546 -9.43 3.82 -33.64
CA GLU A 546 -8.28 3.09 -34.16
C GLU A 546 -7.40 2.57 -33.02
N VAL A 547 -7.14 3.40 -32.02
CA VAL A 547 -6.33 3.04 -30.86
C VAL A 547 -7.05 1.99 -29.99
N ALA A 548 -8.34 2.15 -29.75
CA ALA A 548 -9.15 1.19 -29.01
C ALA A 548 -9.09 -0.24 -29.63
N LYS A 549 -9.11 -0.36 -30.95
CA LYS A 549 -8.93 -1.64 -31.64
C LYS A 549 -7.54 -2.24 -31.49
N ILE A 550 -6.50 -1.41 -31.44
CA ILE A 550 -5.13 -1.90 -31.22
C ILE A 550 -5.02 -2.41 -29.78
N ILE A 551 -5.49 -1.63 -28.80
CA ILE A 551 -5.53 -2.02 -27.40
C ILE A 551 -6.33 -3.31 -27.22
N GLN A 552 -7.53 -3.40 -27.81
CA GLN A 552 -8.35 -4.62 -27.80
C GLN A 552 -7.56 -5.85 -28.27
N SER A 553 -6.84 -5.72 -29.39
CA SER A 553 -6.10 -6.84 -29.96
C SER A 553 -4.91 -7.25 -29.10
N ARG A 554 -4.17 -6.29 -28.54
CA ARG A 554 -3.01 -6.55 -27.69
C ARG A 554 -3.43 -7.11 -26.33
N ALA A 555 -4.44 -6.50 -25.70
CA ALA A 555 -4.96 -6.95 -24.41
C ALA A 555 -5.57 -8.36 -24.53
N GLN A 556 -6.33 -8.66 -25.61
CA GLN A 556 -6.87 -10.00 -25.81
C GLN A 556 -5.76 -11.04 -25.98
N LEU A 557 -4.71 -10.73 -26.74
CA LEU A 557 -3.56 -11.63 -26.89
C LEU A 557 -2.89 -11.89 -25.54
N PHE A 558 -2.64 -10.83 -24.76
CA PHE A 558 -2.07 -10.95 -23.42
C PHE A 558 -2.92 -11.86 -22.52
N VAL A 559 -4.23 -11.63 -22.47
CA VAL A 559 -5.15 -12.44 -21.65
C VAL A 559 -5.17 -13.89 -22.11
N ASP A 560 -5.15 -14.16 -23.43
CA ASP A 560 -5.15 -15.53 -23.98
C ASP A 560 -3.86 -16.29 -23.64
N GLU A 561 -2.73 -15.60 -23.55
CA GLU A 561 -1.42 -16.20 -23.21
C GLU A 561 -1.27 -16.49 -21.70
N HIS A 562 -2.00 -15.76 -20.83
CA HIS A 562 -1.85 -15.86 -19.38
C HIS A 562 -2.97 -16.64 -18.65
N ARG A 563 -3.91 -17.25 -19.40
CA ARG A 563 -5.00 -18.09 -18.84
C ARG A 563 -4.60 -19.53 -18.57
#